data_ec2f9d9d5c6c00d016ad5ce7b8016eb3
#
_entry.id   ec2f9d9d5c6c00d016ad5ce7b8016eb3
#
_cell.length_a   1.000
_cell.length_b   1.000
_cell.length_c   1.000
_cell.angle_alpha   90.00
_cell.angle_beta   90.00
_cell.angle_gamma   90.00
#
_symmetry.space_group_name_H-M   'P 1'
#
loop_
_entity.id
_entity.type
_entity.pdbx_description
1 polymer ?
#
loop_
_entity_poly.entity_id
_entity_poly.type
_entity_poly.pdbx_seq_one_letter_code
_entity_poly.pdbx_strand_id
1 'polypeptide(L)'
;MKLLTLNTHSLIEPDYEAKRKIFVDFIAKEQPEVFALQEVNQTAAAPLLGEIPAGYTPCPGNTVPLKADNHAAAVARMLEERGVQYAWSWLPA
;
A
#
# COMPACT_ATOMS: atom_id res chain seq x y z
N MET A 1 13.14 -1.64 -17.69
CA MET A 1 12.40 -1.23 -16.48
C MET A 1 11.04 -1.94 -16.43
N LYS A 2 10.71 -2.56 -15.31
CA LYS A 2 9.38 -3.11 -15.12
C LYS A 2 8.47 -2.07 -14.48
N LEU A 3 7.35 -1.81 -15.11
CA LEU A 3 6.34 -0.88 -14.62
C LEU A 3 5.01 -1.63 -14.49
N LEU A 4 4.37 -1.51 -13.34
CA LEU A 4 3.08 -2.12 -13.07
C LEU A 4 2.08 -1.07 -12.64
N THR A 5 0.87 -1.13 -13.18
CA THR A 5 -0.25 -0.37 -12.63
C THR A 5 -1.44 -1.30 -12.43
N LEU A 6 -2.18 -1.11 -11.34
CA LEU A 6 -3.25 -2.01 -10.96
C LEU A 6 -4.31 -1.29 -10.14
N ASN A 7 -5.58 -1.51 -10.47
CA ASN A 7 -6.69 -1.12 -9.62
C ASN A 7 -6.90 -2.23 -8.58
N THR A 8 -6.70 -1.90 -7.31
CA THR A 8 -6.68 -2.91 -6.25
C THR A 8 -8.04 -3.17 -5.62
N HIS A 9 -9.03 -2.30 -5.84
CA HIS A 9 -10.30 -2.28 -5.11
C HIS A 9 -10.14 -2.27 -3.58
N SER A 10 -8.91 -2.44 -3.10
CA SER A 10 -8.50 -2.26 -1.70
C SER A 10 -9.43 -2.95 -0.70
N LEU A 11 -9.84 -2.23 0.35
CA LEU A 11 -10.60 -2.80 1.47
C LEU A 11 -12.01 -3.29 1.12
N ILE A 12 -12.54 -2.90 -0.02
CA ILE A 12 -13.87 -3.35 -0.46
C ILE A 12 -13.84 -4.67 -1.22
N GLU A 13 -12.65 -5.19 -1.49
CA GLU A 13 -12.50 -6.44 -2.24
C GLU A 13 -12.91 -7.63 -1.37
N PRO A 14 -13.79 -8.56 -1.86
CA PRO A 14 -14.08 -9.80 -1.15
C PRO A 14 -12.79 -10.60 -0.92
N ASP A 15 -12.69 -11.25 0.24
CA ASP A 15 -11.50 -12.00 0.63
C ASP A 15 -10.22 -11.15 0.60
N TYR A 16 -10.32 -9.93 1.07
CA TYR A 16 -9.27 -8.93 1.03
C TYR A 16 -7.92 -9.44 1.52
N GLU A 17 -7.87 -10.11 2.67
CA GLU A 17 -6.61 -10.56 3.24
C GLU A 17 -5.91 -11.60 2.37
N ALA A 18 -6.67 -12.55 1.82
CA ALA A 18 -6.12 -13.57 0.93
C ALA A 18 -5.60 -12.96 -0.37
N LYS A 19 -6.37 -12.03 -0.95
CA LYS A 19 -5.99 -11.36 -2.19
C LYS A 19 -4.79 -10.44 -1.98
N ARG A 20 -4.73 -9.76 -0.83
CA ARG A 20 -3.57 -8.93 -0.49
C ARG A 20 -2.30 -9.77 -0.42
N LYS A 21 -2.37 -10.94 0.19
CA LYS A 21 -1.22 -11.84 0.28
C LYS A 21 -0.75 -12.28 -1.09
N ILE A 22 -1.67 -12.68 -1.97
CA ILE A 22 -1.36 -13.07 -3.35
C ILE A 22 -0.68 -11.92 -4.09
N PHE A 23 -1.20 -10.72 -3.94
CA PHE A 23 -0.62 -9.53 -4.57
C PHE A 23 0.79 -9.25 -4.06
N VAL A 24 0.99 -9.29 -2.75
CA VAL A 24 2.32 -9.06 -2.15
C VAL A 24 3.31 -10.14 -2.62
N ASP A 25 2.88 -11.40 -2.66
CA ASP A 25 3.73 -12.49 -3.15
C ASP A 25 4.14 -12.24 -4.62
N PHE A 26 3.20 -11.76 -5.44
CA PHE A 26 3.48 -11.42 -6.83
C PHE A 26 4.53 -10.29 -6.94
N ILE A 27 4.35 -9.20 -6.19
CA ILE A 27 5.29 -8.08 -6.21
C ILE A 27 6.67 -8.52 -5.71
N ALA A 28 6.72 -9.32 -4.65
CA ALA A 28 7.98 -9.81 -4.11
C ALA A 28 8.74 -10.69 -5.11
N LYS A 29 8.00 -11.47 -5.90
CA LYS A 29 8.59 -12.34 -6.94
C LYS A 29 9.05 -11.54 -8.15
N GLU A 30 8.19 -10.67 -8.69
CA GLU A 30 8.47 -9.95 -9.94
C GLU A 30 9.34 -8.72 -9.73
N GLN A 31 9.29 -8.11 -8.55
CA GLN A 31 10.05 -6.92 -8.18
C GLN A 31 10.04 -5.83 -9.25
N PRO A 32 8.86 -5.32 -9.65
CA PRO A 32 8.83 -4.20 -10.58
C PRO A 32 9.57 -3.00 -9.98
N GLU A 33 10.25 -2.22 -10.81
CA GLU A 33 10.97 -1.05 -10.35
C GLU A 33 10.03 0.02 -9.83
N VAL A 34 8.90 0.20 -10.51
CA VAL A 34 7.86 1.14 -10.12
C VAL A 34 6.50 0.48 -10.28
N PHE A 35 5.63 0.65 -9.30
CA PHE A 35 4.24 0.26 -9.49
C PHE A 35 3.31 1.32 -8.90
N ALA A 36 2.19 1.52 -9.58
CA ALA A 36 1.15 2.46 -9.17
C ALA A 36 -0.13 1.68 -8.91
N LEU A 37 -0.73 1.91 -7.76
CA LEU A 37 -1.95 1.25 -7.36
C LEU A 37 -3.09 2.26 -7.31
N GLN A 38 -4.25 1.88 -7.80
CA GLN A 38 -5.46 2.70 -7.81
C GLN A 38 -6.46 2.14 -6.81
N GLU A 39 -7.36 2.99 -6.33
CA GLU A 39 -8.37 2.63 -5.32
C GLU A 39 -7.74 2.06 -4.04
N VAL A 40 -6.66 2.69 -3.59
CA VAL A 40 -5.99 2.32 -2.36
C VAL A 40 -6.64 3.09 -1.21
N ASN A 41 -7.40 2.39 -0.39
CA ASN A 41 -8.30 2.98 0.59
C ASN A 41 -7.83 2.80 2.03
N GLN A 42 -8.47 3.55 2.91
CA GLN A 42 -8.43 3.36 4.36
C GLN A 42 -9.79 3.73 4.92
N THR A 43 -10.10 3.25 6.12
CA THR A 43 -11.35 3.57 6.79
C THR A 43 -11.21 4.87 7.55
N ALA A 44 -12.13 5.82 7.32
CA ALA A 44 -12.07 7.14 7.97
C ALA A 44 -12.15 7.04 9.50
N ALA A 45 -12.90 6.07 10.03
CA ALA A 45 -13.07 5.87 11.45
C ALA A 45 -11.98 4.99 12.10
N ALA A 46 -11.05 4.44 11.31
CA ALA A 46 -9.97 3.64 11.85
C ALA A 46 -9.00 4.51 12.66
N PRO A 47 -8.31 3.94 13.66
CA PRO A 47 -7.33 4.71 14.42
C PRO A 47 -6.16 5.15 13.53
N LEU A 48 -5.48 6.21 13.95
CA LEU A 48 -4.28 6.65 13.26
C LEU A 48 -3.19 5.59 13.31
N LEU A 49 -2.41 5.49 12.24
CA LEU A 49 -1.21 4.67 12.25
C LEU A 49 -0.20 5.30 13.23
N GLY A 50 0.25 4.53 14.21
CA GLY A 50 1.02 5.07 15.33
C GLY A 50 2.45 5.47 15.00
N GLU A 51 2.98 5.04 13.85
CA GLU A 51 4.35 5.35 13.44
C GLU A 51 4.41 5.54 11.93
N ILE A 52 5.45 6.23 11.47
CA ILE A 52 5.66 6.45 10.04
C ILE A 52 6.20 5.15 9.42
N PRO A 53 5.52 4.59 8.42
CA PRO A 53 6.00 3.36 7.77
C PRO A 53 7.33 3.58 7.04
N ALA A 54 8.12 2.53 6.98
CA ALA A 54 9.38 2.58 6.24
C ALA A 54 9.14 2.93 4.76
N GLY A 55 9.95 3.83 4.24
CA GLY A 55 9.89 4.25 2.84
C GLY A 55 8.80 5.24 2.49
N TYR A 56 7.94 5.62 3.44
CA TYR A 56 6.84 6.55 3.19
C TYR A 56 7.30 8.00 3.18
N THR A 57 6.86 8.75 2.17
CA THR A 57 7.01 10.20 2.10
C THR A 57 5.66 10.81 1.79
N PRO A 58 5.14 11.73 2.62
CA PRO A 58 3.85 12.36 2.33
C PRO A 58 3.85 13.12 1.02
N CYS A 59 2.74 13.06 0.28
CA CYS A 59 2.58 13.91 -0.90
C CYS A 59 2.44 15.37 -0.49
N PRO A 60 3.09 16.32 -1.17
CA PRO A 60 2.90 17.73 -0.89
C PRO A 60 1.42 18.12 -1.00
N GLY A 61 0.94 18.83 0.00
CA GLY A 61 -0.47 19.27 0.03
C GLY A 61 -1.47 18.26 0.57
N ASN A 62 -1.06 17.02 0.81
CA ASN A 62 -1.94 16.03 1.41
C ASN A 62 -1.95 16.21 2.92
N THR A 63 -3.13 16.49 3.48
CA THR A 63 -3.33 16.67 4.93
C THR A 63 -4.00 15.47 5.59
N VAL A 64 -4.36 14.44 4.82
CA VAL A 64 -5.03 13.25 5.34
C VAL A 64 -3.99 12.30 5.94
N PRO A 65 -4.06 12.00 7.25
CA PRO A 65 -3.10 11.11 7.87
C PRO A 65 -3.36 9.65 7.49
N LEU A 66 -2.32 8.83 7.60
CA LEU A 66 -2.47 7.39 7.42
C LEU A 66 -3.23 6.78 8.58
N LYS A 67 -4.19 5.92 8.27
CA LYS A 67 -4.93 5.14 9.25
C LYS A 67 -4.35 3.74 9.39
N ALA A 68 -4.66 3.07 10.49
CA ALA A 68 -4.12 1.75 10.78
C ALA A 68 -4.45 0.70 9.70
N ASP A 69 -5.57 0.86 8.99
CA ASP A 69 -5.99 -0.05 7.94
C ASP A 69 -5.65 0.44 6.52
N ASN A 70 -4.81 1.45 6.37
CA ASN A 70 -4.41 1.92 5.05
C ASN A 70 -3.82 0.77 4.22
N HIS A 71 -4.38 0.55 3.03
CA HIS A 71 -3.97 -0.56 2.18
C HIS A 71 -2.52 -0.46 1.72
N ALA A 72 -2.06 0.72 1.35
CA ALA A 72 -0.68 0.91 0.92
C ALA A 72 0.30 0.64 2.07
N ALA A 73 -0.01 1.09 3.28
CA ALA A 73 0.81 0.82 4.45
C ALA A 73 0.90 -0.67 4.75
N ALA A 74 -0.22 -1.39 4.62
CA ALA A 74 -0.25 -2.84 4.82
C ALA A 74 0.60 -3.57 3.78
N VAL A 75 0.49 -3.20 2.52
CA VAL A 75 1.28 -3.80 1.43
C VAL A 75 2.77 -3.52 1.64
N ALA A 76 3.14 -2.28 1.95
CA ALA A 76 4.53 -1.90 2.17
C ALA A 76 5.14 -2.70 3.33
N ARG A 77 4.40 -2.87 4.42
CA ARG A 77 4.86 -3.64 5.56
C ARG A 77 5.06 -5.10 5.22
N MET A 78 4.13 -5.70 4.49
CA MET A 78 4.25 -7.11 4.09
C MET A 78 5.42 -7.33 3.15
N LEU A 79 5.69 -6.39 2.24
CA LEU A 79 6.87 -6.46 1.37
C LEU A 79 8.16 -6.35 2.18
N GLU A 80 8.20 -5.44 3.14
CA GLU A 80 9.36 -5.30 4.02
C GLU A 80 9.66 -6.60 4.77
N GLU A 81 8.63 -7.29 5.26
CA GLU A 81 8.78 -8.59 5.92
C GLU A 81 9.41 -9.65 5.01
N ARG A 82 9.28 -9.47 3.69
CA ARG A 82 9.88 -10.34 2.69
C ARG A 82 11.24 -9.84 2.18
N GLY A 83 11.79 -8.80 2.81
CA GLY A 83 13.07 -8.23 2.41
C GLY A 83 13.00 -7.34 1.18
N VAL A 84 11.81 -6.92 0.76
CA VAL A 84 11.61 -6.05 -0.41
C VAL A 84 11.10 -4.70 0.09
N GLN A 85 11.87 -3.64 -0.17
CA GLN A 85 11.53 -2.31 0.31
C GLN A 85 11.38 -1.33 -0.83
N TYR A 86 10.28 -0.55 -0.80
CA TYR A 86 10.01 0.51 -1.76
C TYR A 86 9.91 1.85 -1.06
N ALA A 87 10.34 2.90 -1.73
CA ALA A 87 9.95 4.26 -1.39
C ALA A 87 8.55 4.49 -1.96
N TRP A 88 7.64 5.04 -1.16
CA TRP A 88 6.25 5.14 -1.58
C TRP A 88 5.55 6.35 -0.98
N SER A 89 4.43 6.69 -1.58
CA SER A 89 3.55 7.73 -1.12
C SER A 89 2.10 7.34 -1.36
N TRP A 90 1.17 8.03 -0.73
CA TRP A 90 -0.25 7.76 -0.85
C TRP A 90 -1.02 9.07 -0.92
N LEU A 91 -2.02 9.11 -1.79
CA LEU A 91 -2.89 10.26 -1.96
C LEU A 91 -4.34 9.76 -1.97
N PRO A 92 -5.22 10.30 -1.11
CA PRO A 92 -6.63 9.93 -1.14
C PRO A 92 -7.29 10.42 -2.42
N ALA A 93 -8.22 9.63 -2.90
CA ALA A 93 -8.99 9.98 -4.09
C ALA A 93 -10.06 11.02 -3.76
#